data_8ef63a3350b78d68a24dfd9ad1ead69b
#
_entry.id   8ef63a3350b78d68a24dfd9ad1ead69b
#
_cell.length_a   1.000
_cell.length_b   1.000
_cell.length_c   1.000
_cell.angle_alpha   90.00
_cell.angle_beta   90.00
_cell.angle_gamma   90.00
#
_symmetry.space_group_name_H-M   'P 1'
#
loop_
_entity.id
_entity.type
_entity.pdbx_description
1 polymer ?
#
loop_
_entity_poly.entity_id
_entity_poly.type
_entity_poly.pdbx_seq_one_letter_code
_entity_poly.pdbx_strand_id
1 'polypeptide(L)' 'MHKTARQKYVLDIITEQGQASITELADRLQVSADTIRRDLTDLEKQGLAQKTMVAPSR' A
#
# COMPACT_ATOMS: atom_id res chain seq x y z
N MET A 1 -5.31 -0.33 13.24
CA MET A 1 -5.96 -1.10 12.17
C MET A 1 -5.24 -2.43 11.99
N HIS A 2 -5.98 -3.49 11.81
CA HIS A 2 -5.41 -4.82 11.62
C HIS A 2 -4.64 -4.91 10.30
N LYS A 3 -3.57 -5.70 10.29
CA LYS A 3 -2.76 -5.84 9.08
C LYS A 3 -3.59 -6.27 7.87
N THR A 4 -4.48 -7.24 8.06
CA THR A 4 -5.31 -7.72 6.95
C THR A 4 -6.23 -6.62 6.42
N ALA A 5 -6.86 -5.88 7.31
CA ALA A 5 -7.73 -4.77 6.91
C ALA A 5 -6.93 -3.66 6.24
N ARG A 6 -5.72 -3.40 6.74
CA ARG A 6 -4.85 -2.39 6.17
C ARG A 6 -4.43 -2.77 4.75
N GLN A 7 -4.02 -4.01 4.55
CA GLN A 7 -3.62 -4.46 3.22
C GLN A 7 -4.79 -4.43 2.24
N LYS A 8 -5.98 -4.76 2.70
CA LYS A 8 -7.16 -4.68 1.86
C LYS A 8 -7.44 -3.24 1.46
N TYR A 9 -7.31 -2.32 2.38
CA TYR A 9 -7.50 -0.90 2.07
C TYR A 9 -6.49 -0.43 1.02
N VAL A 10 -5.23 -0.80 1.18
CA VAL A 10 -4.19 -0.45 0.23
C VAL A 10 -4.52 -1.02 -1.15
N LEU A 11 -4.95 -2.27 -1.19
CA LEU A 11 -5.29 -2.92 -2.44
C LEU A 11 -6.49 -2.23 -3.12
N ASP A 12 -7.48 -1.83 -2.34
CA ASP A 12 -8.63 -1.11 -2.87
C ASP A 12 -8.20 0.20 -3.53
N ILE A 13 -7.29 0.93 -2.90
CA ILE A 13 -6.78 2.19 -3.45
C ILE A 13 -6.05 1.92 -4.76
N ILE A 14 -5.21 0.90 -4.81
CA ILE A 14 -4.49 0.54 -6.02
C ILE A 14 -5.48 0.19 -7.14
N THR A 15 -6.51 -0.56 -6.80
CA THR A 15 -7.51 -0.99 -7.79
C THR A 15 -8.29 0.21 -8.34
N GLU A 16 -8.65 1.15 -7.47
CA GLU A 16 -9.42 2.31 -7.89
C GLU A 16 -8.60 3.33 -8.65
N GLN A 17 -7.39 3.62 -8.18
CA GLN A 17 -6.58 4.71 -8.71
C GLN A 17 -5.45 4.25 -9.62
N GLY A 18 -5.21 2.95 -9.69
CA GLY A 18 -4.15 2.41 -10.50
C GLY A 18 -2.77 2.49 -9.88
N GLN A 19 -2.64 3.19 -8.77
CA GLN A 19 -1.38 3.31 -8.04
C GLN A 19 -1.63 3.74 -6.61
N ALA A 20 -0.61 3.61 -5.78
CA ALA A 20 -0.70 3.99 -4.38
C ALA A 20 0.53 4.81 -4.00
N SER A 21 0.31 5.86 -3.20
CA SER A 21 1.39 6.66 -2.66
C SER A 21 1.67 6.19 -1.23
N ILE A 22 2.92 5.81 -0.96
CA ILE A 22 3.33 5.37 0.36
C ILE A 22 3.07 6.46 1.40
N THR A 23 3.45 7.69 1.09
CA THR A 23 3.28 8.81 2.01
C THR A 23 1.79 9.05 2.32
N GLU A 24 0.96 9.05 1.30
CA GLU A 24 -0.47 9.28 1.48
C GLU A 24 -1.11 8.17 2.29
N LEU A 25 -0.78 6.91 1.98
CA LEU A 25 -1.34 5.78 2.71
C LEU A 25 -0.90 5.76 4.16
N ALA A 26 0.37 6.07 4.41
CA ALA A 26 0.87 6.13 5.78
C ALA A 26 0.11 7.19 6.59
N ASP A 27 -0.15 8.34 5.98
CA ASP A 27 -0.89 9.40 6.63
C ASP A 27 -2.34 9.00 6.90
N ARG A 28 -3.00 8.45 5.89
CA ARG A 28 -4.41 8.05 6.03
C ARG A 28 -4.62 6.97 7.06
N LEU A 29 -3.69 6.01 7.11
CA LEU A 29 -3.81 4.86 8.01
C LEU A 29 -3.12 5.09 9.35
N GLN A 30 -2.48 6.23 9.52
CA GLN A 30 -1.79 6.60 10.77
C GLN A 30 -0.74 5.56 11.14
N VAL A 31 0.06 5.16 10.15
CA VAL A 31 1.17 4.23 10.33
C VAL A 31 2.41 4.81 9.66
N SER A 32 3.57 4.21 9.92
CA SER A 32 4.81 4.68 9.32
C SER A 32 4.89 4.28 7.85
N ALA A 33 5.73 5.02 7.11
CA ALA A 33 5.97 4.69 5.70
C ALA A 33 6.57 3.29 5.56
N ASP A 34 7.43 2.90 6.51
CA ASP A 34 8.03 1.56 6.49
C ASP A 34 6.96 0.48 6.59
N THR A 35 5.93 0.70 7.40
CA THR A 35 4.83 -0.25 7.52
C THR A 35 4.13 -0.41 6.18
N ILE A 36 3.87 0.68 5.49
CA ILE A 36 3.22 0.63 4.18
C ILE A 36 4.10 -0.09 3.16
N ARG A 37 5.41 0.18 3.17
CA ARG A 37 6.34 -0.50 2.26
C ARG A 37 6.32 -2.00 2.48
N ARG A 38 6.29 -2.44 3.73
CA ARG A 38 6.22 -3.87 4.05
C ARG A 38 4.92 -4.48 3.56
N ASP A 39 3.80 -3.78 3.76
CA ASP A 39 2.52 -4.26 3.28
C ASP A 39 2.51 -4.38 1.76
N LEU A 40 3.06 -3.40 1.06
CA LEU A 40 3.13 -3.45 -0.39
C LEU A 40 4.02 -4.59 -0.87
N THR A 41 5.15 -4.82 -0.18
CA THR A 41 6.03 -5.94 -0.52
C THR A 41 5.30 -7.27 -0.34
N ASP A 42 4.54 -7.41 0.74
CA ASP A 42 3.74 -8.62 0.97
C ASP A 42 2.71 -8.82 -0.14
N LEU A 43 2.03 -7.75 -0.54
CA LEU A 43 1.04 -7.82 -1.61
C LEU A 43 1.68 -8.18 -2.94
N GLU A 44 2.88 -7.68 -3.21
CA GLU A 44 3.62 -8.03 -4.41
C GLU A 44 3.98 -9.51 -4.43
N LYS A 45 4.42 -10.03 -3.29
CA LYS A 45 4.76 -11.44 -3.17
C LYS A 45 3.56 -12.35 -3.39
N GLN A 46 2.39 -11.87 -3.03
CA GLN A 46 1.15 -12.62 -3.22
C GLN A 46 0.59 -12.47 -4.63
N GLY A 47 1.20 -11.62 -5.45
CA GLY A 47 0.72 -11.38 -6.79
C GLY A 47 -0.49 -10.46 -6.84
N LEU A 48 -0.83 -9.81 -5.74
CA LEU A 48 -1.99 -8.93 -5.67
C LEU A 48 -1.67 -7.49 -6.08
N ALA A 49 -0.41 -7.11 -6.06
CA ALA A 49 0.03 -5.79 -6.47
C ALA A 49 1.33 -5.90 -7.24
N GLN A 50 1.62 -4.89 -8.04
CA GLN A 50 2.86 -4.82 -8.81
C GLN A 50 3.65 -3.59 -8.38
N LYS A 51 4.97 -3.70 -8.48
CA LYS A 51 5.84 -2.60 -8.08
C LYS A 51 5.56 -1.31 -8.83
N THR A 52 5.14 -1.44 -10.08
CA THR A 52 4.82 -0.29 -10.94
C THR A 52 3.58 0.46 -10.45
N MET A 53 2.79 -0.13 -9.57
CA MET A 53 1.60 0.49 -9.01
C MET A 53 1.89 1.37 -7.80
N VAL A 54 3.15 1.43 -7.39
CA VAL A 54 3.55 2.25 -6.25
C VAL A 54 4.09 3.58 -6.76
N ALA A 55 3.47 4.67 -6.33
CA ALA A 55 3.93 5.99 -6.74
C ALA A 55 5.29 6.29 -6.11
N PRO A 56 6.16 7.03 -6.82
CA PRO A 56 7.47 7.37 -6.28
C PRO A 56 7.36 8.12 -4.96
N SER A 57 8.21 7.75 -4.03
CA SER A 57 8.32 8.43 -2.76
C SER A 57 9.15 9.68 -2.92
N ARG A 58 8.77 10.74 -2.24
CA ARG A 58 9.51 12.00 -2.33
C ARG A 58 10.50 12.12 -1.21
#